data_e016a8d09a9f9599618cc24be5215cd2
#
_entry.id   e016a8d09a9f9599618cc24be5215cd2
#
_cell.length_a   1.000
_cell.length_b   1.000
_cell.length_c   1.000
_cell.angle_alpha   90.00
_cell.angle_beta   90.00
_cell.angle_gamma   90.00
#
_symmetry.space_group_name_H-M   'P 1'
#
loop_
_entity.id
_entity.type
_entity.pdbx_description
1 polymer ?
#
loop_
_entity_poly.entity_id
_entity_poly.type
_entity_poly.pdbx_seq_one_letter_code
_entity_poly.pdbx_strand_id
1 'polypeptide(L)'
;MAGKTKITKQFIISQTILYVFIMAFVITFKIIFGDKNILVGVMGITAILMLTQINLTVSPGKNLVKLLIINLGIGIFTYLANLNIWAAIPINFIGIFVIAYTFYYNLKSPVYLPFTLQYMFLLATPITAAELPMRLLSLLVAPIGIMLIQFVVNKNKTTKVGNKLIGGICDNLITKINNNGDKNEINKGNQKG
;
A
#
# COMPACT_ATOMS: atom_id res chain seq x y z
N MET A 1 23.54 -18.25 15.83
CA MET A 1 24.65 -17.28 15.69
C MET A 1 24.16 -16.08 14.94
N ALA A 2 23.90 -14.96 15.63
CA ALA A 2 23.43 -13.73 15.01
C ALA A 2 24.61 -13.05 14.32
N GLY A 3 24.56 -12.97 12.97
CA GLY A 3 25.56 -12.25 12.18
C GLY A 3 25.53 -10.77 12.56
N LYS A 4 26.62 -10.25 13.12
CA LYS A 4 26.85 -8.82 13.35
C LYS A 4 26.83 -8.11 11.98
N THR A 5 25.71 -7.51 11.64
CA THR A 5 25.59 -6.61 10.48
C THR A 5 26.57 -5.48 10.69
N LYS A 6 27.62 -5.40 9.90
CA LYS A 6 28.54 -4.24 9.90
C LYS A 6 27.72 -3.00 9.55
N ILE A 7 27.49 -2.14 10.53
CA ILE A 7 26.80 -0.87 10.34
C ILE A 7 27.72 0.01 9.48
N THR A 8 27.44 0.09 8.20
CA THR A 8 28.21 0.91 7.24
C THR A 8 27.80 2.38 7.42
N LYS A 9 28.76 3.34 7.30
CA LYS A 9 28.46 4.78 7.36
C LYS A 9 27.30 5.18 6.44
N GLN A 10 27.22 4.60 5.26
CA GLN A 10 26.12 4.83 4.29
C GLN A 10 24.74 4.42 4.85
N PHE A 11 24.68 3.34 5.62
CA PHE A 11 23.43 2.91 6.26
C PHE A 11 22.97 3.94 7.31
N ILE A 12 23.87 4.43 8.15
CA ILE A 12 23.55 5.45 9.16
C ILE A 12 23.06 6.74 8.49
N ILE A 13 23.75 7.22 7.47
CA ILE A 13 23.40 8.43 6.73
C ILE A 13 22.00 8.27 6.09
N SER A 14 21.72 7.14 5.46
CA SER A 14 20.41 6.86 4.84
C SER A 14 19.27 6.88 5.88
N GLN A 15 19.48 6.27 7.05
CA GLN A 15 18.49 6.25 8.13
C GLN A 15 18.29 7.66 8.74
N THR A 16 19.36 8.43 8.89
CA THR A 16 19.26 9.81 9.39
C THR A 16 18.48 10.70 8.42
N ILE A 17 18.73 10.61 7.13
CA ILE A 17 18.00 11.35 6.11
C ILE A 17 16.50 10.98 6.14
N LEU A 18 16.19 9.69 6.23
CA LEU A 18 14.80 9.21 6.35
C LEU A 18 14.14 9.77 7.60
N TYR A 19 14.82 9.76 8.75
CA TYR A 19 14.30 10.30 10.00
C TYR A 19 14.02 11.80 9.90
N VAL A 20 14.95 12.58 9.35
CA VAL A 20 14.76 14.03 9.14
C VAL A 20 13.57 14.29 8.21
N PHE A 21 13.41 13.49 7.15
CA PHE A 21 12.26 13.60 6.25
C PHE A 21 10.93 13.32 6.96
N ILE A 22 10.87 12.27 7.78
CA ILE A 22 9.68 11.93 8.57
C ILE A 22 9.33 13.08 9.53
N MET A 23 10.31 13.61 10.24
CA MET A 23 10.10 14.72 11.19
C MET A 23 9.60 15.98 10.48
N ALA A 24 10.22 16.36 9.36
CA ALA A 24 9.80 17.50 8.56
C ALA A 24 8.35 17.33 8.06
N PHE A 25 7.99 16.13 7.57
CA PHE A 25 6.62 15.85 7.15
C PHE A 25 5.62 15.97 8.30
N VAL A 26 5.89 15.38 9.46
CA VAL A 26 4.98 15.42 10.62
C VAL A 26 4.78 16.85 11.10
N ILE A 27 5.85 17.67 11.17
CA ILE A 27 5.77 19.07 11.55
C ILE A 27 4.92 19.85 10.54
N THR A 28 5.17 19.68 9.25
CA THR A 28 4.38 20.33 8.18
C THR A 28 2.92 19.92 8.25
N PHE A 29 2.67 18.62 8.45
CA PHE A 29 1.32 18.08 8.59
C PHE A 29 0.57 18.68 9.80
N LYS A 30 1.26 18.82 10.95
CA LYS A 30 0.72 19.50 12.13
C LYS A 30 0.34 20.94 11.84
N ILE A 31 1.19 21.69 11.14
CA ILE A 31 0.94 23.10 10.80
C ILE A 31 -0.30 23.24 9.91
N ILE A 32 -0.48 22.35 8.94
CA ILE A 32 -1.58 22.41 7.96
C ILE A 32 -2.91 21.90 8.57
N PHE A 33 -2.89 20.76 9.26
CA PHE A 33 -4.09 20.05 9.71
C PHE A 33 -4.38 20.17 11.21
N GLY A 34 -3.48 20.79 11.98
CA GLY A 34 -3.62 20.98 13.41
C GLY A 34 -3.24 19.77 14.26
N ASP A 35 -3.16 20.00 15.57
CA ASP A 35 -2.67 19.00 16.55
C ASP A 35 -3.53 17.73 16.60
N LYS A 36 -4.84 17.84 16.49
CA LYS A 36 -5.76 16.69 16.53
C LYS A 36 -5.56 15.71 15.37
N ASN A 37 -4.92 16.13 14.28
CA ASN A 37 -4.70 15.31 13.09
C ASN A 37 -3.25 14.80 12.96
N ILE A 38 -2.35 15.11 13.90
CA ILE A 38 -0.94 14.65 13.86
C ILE A 38 -0.85 13.14 13.69
N LEU A 39 -1.64 12.37 14.43
CA LEU A 39 -1.63 10.92 14.39
C LEU A 39 -2.01 10.36 13.00
N VAL A 40 -2.88 11.07 12.26
CA VAL A 40 -3.17 10.74 10.86
C VAL A 40 -1.90 10.85 10.00
N GLY A 41 -1.12 11.91 10.17
CA GLY A 41 0.14 12.11 9.46
C GLY A 41 1.17 11.03 9.78
N VAL A 42 1.34 10.69 11.06
CA VAL A 42 2.27 9.63 11.51
C VAL A 42 1.89 8.27 10.93
N MET A 43 0.59 7.91 11.00
CA MET A 43 0.12 6.65 10.42
C MET A 43 0.18 6.65 8.91
N GLY A 44 -0.05 7.80 8.27
CA GLY A 44 0.12 7.99 6.83
C GLY A 44 1.53 7.66 6.35
N ILE A 45 2.57 8.18 7.04
CA ILE A 45 3.97 7.83 6.73
C ILE A 45 4.22 6.34 6.94
N THR A 46 3.75 5.77 8.04
CA THR A 46 3.92 4.34 8.33
C THR A 46 3.29 3.49 7.22
N ALA A 47 2.09 3.88 6.75
CA ALA A 47 1.43 3.23 5.63
C ALA A 47 2.23 3.38 4.32
N ILE A 48 2.79 4.56 4.04
CA ILE A 48 3.66 4.81 2.89
C ILE A 48 4.85 3.84 2.91
N LEU A 49 5.58 3.76 4.03
CA LEU A 49 6.78 2.93 4.15
C LEU A 49 6.45 1.45 3.99
N MET A 50 5.36 0.96 4.59
CA MET A 50 4.94 -0.44 4.46
C MET A 50 4.45 -0.79 3.04
N LEU A 51 3.65 0.09 2.44
CA LEU A 51 3.11 -0.14 1.10
C LEU A 51 4.17 0.00 0.00
N THR A 52 5.30 0.66 0.25
CA THR A 52 6.42 0.72 -0.70
C THR A 52 7.00 -0.67 -1.00
N GLN A 53 6.82 -1.64 -0.10
CA GLN A 53 7.26 -3.02 -0.30
C GLN A 53 6.37 -3.80 -1.30
N ILE A 54 5.16 -3.31 -1.57
CA ILE A 54 4.19 -3.93 -2.46
C ILE A 54 4.11 -3.12 -3.75
N ASN A 55 3.99 -3.81 -4.89
CA ASN A 55 3.84 -3.11 -6.16
C ASN A 55 2.37 -2.78 -6.43
N LEU A 56 1.98 -1.54 -6.18
CA LEU A 56 0.64 -1.02 -6.44
C LEU A 56 0.49 -0.38 -7.83
N THR A 57 1.55 -0.33 -8.64
CA THR A 57 1.55 0.34 -9.95
C THR A 57 0.93 -0.49 -11.07
N VAL A 58 0.61 -1.76 -10.83
CA VAL A 58 -0.05 -2.64 -11.82
C VAL A 58 -1.46 -2.14 -12.18
N SER A 59 -2.20 -1.59 -11.21
CA SER A 59 -3.53 -1.00 -11.43
C SER A 59 -3.66 0.27 -10.59
N PRO A 60 -2.97 1.37 -10.95
CA PRO A 60 -2.78 2.50 -10.06
C PRO A 60 -4.09 3.19 -9.69
N GLY A 61 -5.00 3.40 -10.65
CA GLY A 61 -6.29 4.04 -10.39
C GLY A 61 -7.17 3.23 -9.44
N LYS A 62 -7.28 1.91 -9.63
CA LYS A 62 -8.06 1.03 -8.75
C LYS A 62 -7.48 1.02 -7.32
N ASN A 63 -6.16 0.95 -7.21
CA ASN A 63 -5.48 0.93 -5.91
C ASN A 63 -5.61 2.28 -5.19
N LEU A 64 -5.51 3.41 -5.90
CA LEU A 64 -5.73 4.74 -5.34
C LEU A 64 -7.17 4.87 -4.81
N VAL A 65 -8.18 4.54 -5.62
CA VAL A 65 -9.59 4.60 -5.22
C VAL A 65 -9.85 3.70 -4.00
N LYS A 66 -9.29 2.49 -3.98
CA LYS A 66 -9.40 1.58 -2.84
C LYS A 66 -8.81 2.18 -1.57
N LEU A 67 -7.62 2.76 -1.63
CA LEU A 67 -6.96 3.41 -0.50
C LEU A 67 -7.74 4.64 -0.02
N LEU A 68 -8.29 5.45 -0.94
CA LEU A 68 -9.13 6.61 -0.63
C LEU A 68 -10.40 6.18 0.11
N ILE A 69 -11.11 5.19 -0.41
CA ILE A 69 -12.35 4.67 0.22
C ILE A 69 -12.07 4.15 1.63
N ILE A 70 -10.98 3.40 1.82
CA ILE A 70 -10.61 2.87 3.13
C ILE A 70 -10.30 4.00 4.11
N ASN A 71 -9.47 4.97 3.72
CA ASN A 71 -9.10 6.08 4.62
C ASN A 71 -10.30 6.96 4.98
N LEU A 72 -11.15 7.28 4.01
CA LEU A 72 -12.39 8.03 4.28
C LEU A 72 -13.36 7.21 5.14
N GLY A 73 -13.48 5.91 4.87
CA GLY A 73 -14.27 4.99 5.69
C GLY A 73 -13.79 4.96 7.14
N ILE A 74 -12.47 4.87 7.37
CA ILE A 74 -11.86 4.95 8.71
C ILE A 74 -12.30 6.25 9.41
N GLY A 75 -12.20 7.39 8.73
CA GLY A 75 -12.61 8.68 9.29
C GLY A 75 -14.10 8.75 9.66
N ILE A 76 -14.97 8.26 8.79
CA ILE A 76 -16.42 8.26 9.01
C ILE A 76 -16.79 7.27 10.12
N PHE A 77 -16.29 6.03 10.09
CA PHE A 77 -16.61 5.03 11.11
C PHE A 77 -16.14 5.46 12.50
N THR A 78 -14.93 6.03 12.62
CA THR A 78 -14.42 6.52 13.90
C THR A 78 -15.24 7.71 14.43
N TYR A 79 -15.68 8.61 13.55
CA TYR A 79 -16.57 9.70 13.93
C TYR A 79 -17.92 9.18 14.44
N LEU A 80 -18.56 8.27 13.69
CA LEU A 80 -19.86 7.67 14.08
C LEU A 80 -19.77 6.89 15.40
N ALA A 81 -18.68 6.14 15.60
CA ALA A 81 -18.45 5.39 16.84
C ALA A 81 -18.31 6.32 18.06
N ASN A 82 -17.78 7.54 17.88
CA ASN A 82 -17.64 8.51 18.96
C ASN A 82 -18.93 9.27 19.29
N LEU A 83 -19.99 9.18 18.46
CA LEU A 83 -21.26 9.84 18.72
C LEU A 83 -22.10 9.11 19.78
N ASN A 84 -22.06 7.79 19.82
CA ASN A 84 -22.91 6.99 20.72
C ASN A 84 -22.18 5.72 21.15
N ILE A 85 -22.07 5.50 22.46
CA ILE A 85 -21.37 4.36 23.05
C ILE A 85 -21.97 3.01 22.65
N TRP A 86 -23.28 2.92 22.49
CA TRP A 86 -23.96 1.68 22.07
C TRP A 86 -23.76 1.39 20.59
N ALA A 87 -23.71 2.42 19.75
CA ALA A 87 -23.41 2.29 18.34
C ALA A 87 -21.91 2.01 18.11
N ALA A 88 -21.04 2.41 19.04
CA ALA A 88 -19.60 2.18 18.94
C ALA A 88 -19.24 0.68 18.81
N ILE A 89 -19.95 -0.21 19.53
CA ILE A 89 -19.64 -1.65 19.52
C ILE A 89 -19.77 -2.25 18.12
N PRO A 90 -20.95 -2.21 17.46
CA PRO A 90 -21.10 -2.76 16.12
C PRO A 90 -20.28 -2.00 15.07
N ILE A 91 -20.16 -0.67 15.16
CA ILE A 91 -19.39 0.12 14.21
C ILE A 91 -17.90 -0.23 14.26
N ASN A 92 -17.32 -0.38 15.46
CA ASN A 92 -15.92 -0.77 15.62
C ASN A 92 -15.68 -2.19 15.10
N PHE A 93 -16.59 -3.12 15.36
CA PHE A 93 -16.48 -4.47 14.82
C PHE A 93 -16.49 -4.47 13.29
N ILE A 94 -17.44 -3.77 12.67
CA ILE A 94 -17.54 -3.66 11.21
C ILE A 94 -16.31 -2.94 10.64
N GLY A 95 -15.86 -1.84 11.25
CA GLY A 95 -14.71 -1.04 10.79
C GLY A 95 -13.43 -1.88 10.77
N ILE A 96 -13.11 -2.57 11.86
CA ILE A 96 -11.91 -3.43 11.93
C ILE A 96 -12.05 -4.61 10.97
N PHE A 97 -13.23 -5.22 10.85
CA PHE A 97 -13.49 -6.32 9.94
C PHE A 97 -13.26 -5.89 8.48
N VAL A 98 -13.77 -4.73 8.07
CA VAL A 98 -13.59 -4.20 6.71
C VAL A 98 -12.10 -3.95 6.40
N ILE A 99 -11.34 -3.38 7.34
CA ILE A 99 -9.90 -3.17 7.18
C ILE A 99 -9.20 -4.52 7.02
N ALA A 100 -9.44 -5.47 7.93
CA ALA A 100 -8.81 -6.78 7.89
C ALA A 100 -9.15 -7.52 6.60
N TYR A 101 -10.42 -7.56 6.20
CA TYR A 101 -10.89 -8.22 4.98
C TYR A 101 -10.25 -7.61 3.72
N THR A 102 -10.14 -6.29 3.66
CA THR A 102 -9.61 -5.60 2.49
C THR A 102 -8.13 -5.91 2.24
N PHE A 103 -7.36 -6.12 3.31
CA PHE A 103 -5.92 -6.40 3.24
C PHE A 103 -5.55 -7.87 3.46
N TYR A 104 -6.53 -8.75 3.68
CA TYR A 104 -6.32 -10.18 3.97
C TYR A 104 -5.46 -10.91 2.93
N TYR A 105 -5.58 -10.56 1.66
CA TYR A 105 -4.83 -11.23 0.58
C TYR A 105 -3.32 -10.96 0.59
N ASN A 106 -2.82 -10.05 1.42
CA ASN A 106 -1.39 -9.71 1.51
C ASN A 106 -0.73 -10.29 2.77
N LEU A 107 -0.81 -11.62 2.94
CA LEU A 107 -0.22 -12.33 4.08
C LEU A 107 1.31 -12.19 4.21
N LYS A 108 2.02 -11.84 3.12
CA LYS A 108 3.50 -11.67 3.13
C LYS A 108 3.96 -10.38 3.81
N SER A 109 3.11 -9.36 3.91
CA SER A 109 3.40 -8.12 4.62
C SER A 109 2.15 -7.64 5.34
N PRO A 110 2.25 -7.27 6.64
CA PRO A 110 1.09 -6.91 7.47
C PRO A 110 0.58 -5.49 7.13
N VAL A 111 0.10 -5.31 5.89
CA VAL A 111 -0.34 -4.01 5.34
C VAL A 111 -1.56 -3.46 6.08
N TYR A 112 -2.36 -4.32 6.69
CA TYR A 112 -3.50 -3.91 7.50
C TYR A 112 -3.11 -3.14 8.76
N LEU A 113 -1.90 -3.37 9.27
CA LEU A 113 -1.45 -2.88 10.57
C LEU A 113 -1.48 -1.34 10.68
N PRO A 114 -0.90 -0.54 9.75
CA PRO A 114 -0.98 0.92 9.85
C PRO A 114 -2.42 1.44 9.78
N PHE A 115 -3.32 0.82 9.01
CA PHE A 115 -4.71 1.24 8.91
C PHE A 115 -5.51 0.88 10.16
N THR A 116 -5.25 -0.28 10.77
CA THR A 116 -5.85 -0.67 12.04
C THR A 116 -5.39 0.23 13.18
N LEU A 117 -4.09 0.53 13.26
CA LEU A 117 -3.56 1.48 14.24
C LEU A 117 -4.11 2.89 14.02
N GLN A 118 -4.23 3.34 12.77
CA GLN A 118 -4.85 4.62 12.42
C GLN A 118 -6.30 4.67 12.92
N TYR A 119 -7.07 3.59 12.71
CA TYR A 119 -8.43 3.48 13.22
C TYR A 119 -8.49 3.63 14.74
N MET A 120 -7.63 2.90 15.46
CA MET A 120 -7.58 2.96 16.94
C MET A 120 -7.18 4.35 17.46
N PHE A 121 -6.19 5.00 16.83
CA PHE A 121 -5.79 6.35 17.24
C PHE A 121 -6.86 7.40 16.95
N LEU A 122 -7.60 7.24 15.87
CA LEU A 122 -8.72 8.15 15.57
C LEU A 122 -9.89 7.98 16.56
N LEU A 123 -10.13 6.77 17.06
CA LEU A 123 -11.07 6.55 18.16
C LEU A 123 -10.62 7.24 19.45
N ALA A 124 -9.31 7.22 19.75
CA ALA A 124 -8.76 7.84 20.92
C ALA A 124 -8.70 9.40 20.83
N THR A 125 -8.88 9.96 19.65
CA THR A 125 -8.88 11.41 19.41
C THR A 125 -10.19 11.88 18.80
N PRO A 126 -11.29 11.93 19.60
CA PRO A 126 -12.59 12.33 19.10
C PRO A 126 -12.57 13.78 18.58
N ILE A 127 -13.41 14.03 17.59
CA ILE A 127 -13.56 15.34 16.95
C ILE A 127 -15.02 15.77 16.92
N THR A 128 -15.26 17.06 16.81
CA THR A 128 -16.58 17.64 16.61
C THR A 128 -17.01 17.56 15.14
N ALA A 129 -18.29 17.75 14.87
CA ALA A 129 -18.82 17.80 13.49
C ALA A 129 -18.18 18.90 12.65
N ALA A 130 -17.83 20.03 13.26
CA ALA A 130 -17.14 21.14 12.59
C ALA A 130 -15.70 20.78 12.16
N GLU A 131 -15.03 19.87 12.86
CA GLU A 131 -13.66 19.43 12.58
C GLU A 131 -13.60 18.25 11.60
N LEU A 132 -14.73 17.59 11.35
CA LEU A 132 -14.83 16.41 10.49
C LEU A 132 -14.29 16.67 9.06
N PRO A 133 -14.63 17.77 8.35
CA PRO A 133 -14.10 18.01 7.02
C PRO A 133 -12.57 18.08 7.00
N MET A 134 -11.95 18.76 8.00
CA MET A 134 -10.50 18.86 8.10
C MET A 134 -9.85 17.50 8.38
N ARG A 135 -10.48 16.66 9.20
CA ARG A 135 -10.07 15.27 9.43
C ARG A 135 -10.12 14.44 8.15
N LEU A 136 -11.21 14.52 7.39
CA LEU A 136 -11.34 13.79 6.12
C LEU A 136 -10.31 14.26 5.08
N LEU A 137 -10.05 15.57 4.98
CA LEU A 137 -9.00 16.10 4.11
C LEU A 137 -7.62 15.57 4.51
N SER A 138 -7.32 15.54 5.81
CA SER A 138 -6.05 15.01 6.31
C SER A 138 -5.85 13.53 5.95
N LEU A 139 -6.92 12.73 5.95
CA LEU A 139 -6.91 11.31 5.59
C LEU A 139 -6.66 11.06 4.10
N LEU A 140 -6.92 12.02 3.22
CA LEU A 140 -6.63 11.92 1.78
C LEU A 140 -5.14 12.04 1.46
N VAL A 141 -4.36 12.69 2.32
CA VAL A 141 -2.93 12.93 2.09
C VAL A 141 -2.16 11.61 2.00
N ALA A 142 -2.46 10.65 2.89
CA ALA A 142 -1.75 9.36 2.92
C ALA A 142 -1.92 8.55 1.62
N PRO A 143 -3.13 8.28 1.09
CA PRO A 143 -3.33 7.60 -0.19
C PRO A 143 -2.63 8.27 -1.37
N ILE A 144 -2.70 9.60 -1.44
CA ILE A 144 -2.05 10.36 -2.50
C ILE A 144 -0.52 10.23 -2.37
N GLY A 145 0.03 10.40 -1.16
CA GLY A 145 1.44 10.23 -0.89
C GLY A 145 1.96 8.82 -1.21
N ILE A 146 1.19 7.78 -0.85
CA ILE A 146 1.49 6.38 -1.18
C ILE A 146 1.64 6.22 -2.70
N MET A 147 0.68 6.72 -3.46
CA MET A 147 0.70 6.56 -4.92
C MET A 147 1.83 7.34 -5.57
N LEU A 148 2.10 8.58 -5.13
CA LEU A 148 3.22 9.38 -5.64
C LEU A 148 4.56 8.66 -5.42
N ILE A 149 4.81 8.17 -4.21
CA ILE A 149 6.04 7.45 -3.89
C ILE A 149 6.13 6.14 -4.67
N GLN A 150 5.03 5.40 -4.81
CA GLN A 150 4.96 4.18 -5.61
C GLN A 150 5.34 4.44 -7.08
N PHE A 151 4.89 5.53 -7.69
CA PHE A 151 5.27 5.90 -9.05
C PHE A 151 6.78 6.17 -9.15
N VAL A 152 7.35 6.91 -8.19
CA VAL A 152 8.78 7.22 -8.17
C VAL A 152 9.62 5.95 -7.98
N VAL A 153 9.29 5.14 -6.96
CA VAL A 153 10.08 3.95 -6.58
C VAL A 153 9.94 2.82 -7.59
N ASN A 154 8.75 2.61 -8.14
CA ASN A 154 8.46 1.45 -9.00
C ASN A 154 8.53 1.75 -10.51
N LYS A 155 8.82 2.99 -10.93
CA LYS A 155 8.94 3.36 -12.34
C LYS A 155 9.82 2.37 -13.14
N ASN A 156 10.99 2.04 -12.60
CA ASN A 156 11.94 1.12 -13.26
C ASN A 156 11.58 -0.38 -13.04
N LYS A 157 10.87 -0.71 -11.96
CA LYS A 157 10.45 -2.10 -11.69
C LYS A 157 9.32 -2.54 -12.61
N THR A 158 8.36 -1.65 -12.88
CA THR A 158 7.22 -1.94 -13.76
C THR A 158 7.69 -2.26 -15.18
N THR A 159 8.66 -1.50 -15.71
CA THR A 159 9.27 -1.76 -17.02
C THR A 159 10.00 -3.11 -17.03
N LYS A 160 10.80 -3.42 -16.01
CA LYS A 160 11.49 -4.71 -15.91
C LYS A 160 10.54 -5.90 -15.80
N VAL A 161 9.46 -5.79 -15.02
CA VAL A 161 8.44 -6.83 -14.89
C VAL A 161 7.68 -7.00 -16.21
N GLY A 162 7.30 -5.91 -16.88
CA GLY A 162 6.69 -5.93 -18.20
C GLY A 162 7.56 -6.65 -19.23
N ASN A 163 8.83 -6.28 -19.34
CA ASN A 163 9.77 -6.92 -20.26
C ASN A 163 9.99 -8.40 -19.94
N LYS A 164 10.03 -8.78 -18.66
CA LYS A 164 10.18 -10.19 -18.26
C LYS A 164 8.93 -11.02 -18.62
N LEU A 165 7.72 -10.46 -18.46
CA LEU A 165 6.48 -11.12 -18.85
C LEU A 165 6.38 -11.28 -20.35
N ILE A 166 6.69 -10.23 -21.11
CA ILE A 166 6.72 -10.27 -22.58
C ILE A 166 7.76 -11.30 -23.06
N GLY A 167 8.98 -11.26 -22.52
CA GLY A 167 10.03 -12.25 -22.82
C GLY A 167 9.56 -13.68 -22.56
N GLY A 168 8.97 -13.95 -21.38
CA GLY A 168 8.45 -15.27 -21.04
C GLY A 168 7.29 -15.74 -21.95
N ILE A 169 6.43 -14.83 -22.44
CA ILE A 169 5.40 -15.15 -23.42
C ILE A 169 6.03 -15.48 -24.77
N CYS A 170 6.99 -14.69 -25.22
CA CYS A 170 7.72 -14.95 -26.47
C CYS A 170 8.45 -16.30 -26.43
N ASP A 171 9.15 -16.60 -25.33
CA ASP A 171 9.86 -17.88 -25.17
C ASP A 171 8.89 -19.08 -25.19
N ASN A 172 7.74 -18.96 -24.52
CA ASN A 172 6.70 -19.98 -24.54
C ASN A 172 6.08 -20.18 -25.94
N LEU A 173 5.90 -19.09 -26.71
CA LEU A 173 5.40 -19.17 -28.08
C LEU A 173 6.43 -19.83 -29.01
N ILE A 174 7.70 -19.47 -28.91
CA ILE A 174 8.79 -20.08 -29.68
C ILE A 174 8.88 -21.57 -29.40
N THR A 175 8.81 -21.97 -28.12
CA THR A 175 8.84 -23.38 -27.72
C THR A 175 7.64 -24.17 -28.30
N LYS A 176 6.43 -23.57 -28.29
CA LYS A 176 5.24 -24.19 -28.89
C LYS A 176 5.35 -24.32 -30.38
N ILE A 177 5.88 -23.34 -31.08
CA ILE A 177 6.07 -23.35 -32.54
C ILE A 177 7.08 -24.44 -32.92
N ASN A 178 8.22 -24.51 -32.23
CA ASN A 178 9.22 -25.56 -32.48
C ASN A 178 8.69 -26.97 -32.24
N ASN A 179 7.98 -27.18 -31.11
CA ASN A 179 7.38 -28.50 -30.82
C ASN A 179 6.28 -28.91 -31.82
N ASN A 180 5.56 -27.95 -32.40
CA ASN A 180 4.59 -28.25 -33.48
C ASN A 180 5.28 -28.44 -34.83
N GLY A 181 6.43 -27.80 -35.08
CA GLY A 181 7.27 -28.03 -36.25
C GLY A 181 7.78 -29.47 -36.30
N ASP A 182 8.38 -29.93 -35.20
CA ASP A 182 8.90 -31.31 -35.09
C ASP A 182 7.81 -32.38 -35.26
N LYS A 183 6.59 -32.17 -34.73
CA LYS A 183 5.47 -33.09 -34.92
C LYS A 183 5.01 -33.17 -36.38
N ASN A 184 5.07 -32.09 -37.13
CA ASN A 184 4.69 -32.06 -38.55
C ASN A 184 5.75 -32.72 -39.44
N GLU A 185 7.04 -32.66 -39.08
CA GLU A 185 8.09 -33.41 -39.82
C GLU A 185 8.04 -34.91 -39.57
N ILE A 186 7.77 -35.34 -38.33
CA ILE A 186 7.61 -36.77 -37.98
C ILE A 186 6.42 -37.37 -38.73
N ASN A 187 5.29 -36.64 -38.81
CA ASN A 187 4.11 -37.12 -39.57
C ASN A 187 4.33 -37.18 -41.08
N LYS A 188 5.17 -36.30 -41.66
CA LYS A 188 5.54 -36.36 -43.08
C LYS A 188 6.53 -37.49 -43.40
N GLY A 189 7.39 -37.85 -42.43
CA GLY A 189 8.29 -39.00 -42.57
C GLY A 189 7.59 -40.34 -42.59
N ASN A 190 6.52 -40.50 -41.81
CA ASN A 190 5.72 -41.75 -41.71
C ASN A 190 4.74 -42.00 -42.88
N GLN A 191 4.54 -41.00 -43.76
CA GLN A 191 3.69 -41.17 -44.99
C GLN A 191 4.49 -41.53 -46.24
N LYS A 192 5.82 -41.66 -46.18
CA LYS A 192 6.69 -42.00 -47.34
C LYS A 192 7.40 -43.33 -47.20
N GLY A 193 6.95 -44.23 -46.28
CA GLY A 193 7.48 -45.57 -46.11
C GLY A 193 6.53 -46.65 -46.61
#